data_1a99c4a241749a9cb7cf68b0511cc462
#
_entry.id   1a99c4a241749a9cb7cf68b0511cc462
#
_cell.length_a   1.000
_cell.length_b   1.000
_cell.length_c   1.000
_cell.angle_alpha   90.00
_cell.angle_beta   90.00
_cell.angle_gamma   90.00
#
_symmetry.space_group_name_H-M   'P 1'
#
loop_
_entity.id
_entity.type
_entity.pdbx_description
1 polymer ?
#
loop_
_entity_poly.entity_id
_entity_poly.type
_entity_poly.pdbx_seq_one_letter_code
_entity_poly.pdbx_strand_id
1 'polypeptide(L)'
;MIYRGLKIKLHPQVYEPAEDTFLLAENLRVKEGDVALDVGTGTGIIALLMAKKAKFVLGVDINPIAVELARKNARLNGITNVEFRQSDLFENVEGEFDIITFNAPYLPGKPEEPIDLALVGGESGREVLDRFLEEFPNYLKENGVVQIVQSSITGIEETLKKLKSKGFVAEITAKERYFFEDIVVITARRA
;
A
#
# COMPACT_ATOMS: atom_id res chain seq x y z
N MET A 1 -1.17 7.42 -18.01
CA MET A 1 -2.22 6.38 -18.04
C MET A 1 -3.53 6.94 -17.53
N ILE A 2 -4.62 6.31 -17.85
CA ILE A 2 -5.95 6.67 -17.33
C ILE A 2 -6.55 5.43 -16.68
N TYR A 3 -7.02 5.58 -15.42
CA TYR A 3 -7.64 4.51 -14.68
C TYR A 3 -8.83 5.05 -13.89
N ARG A 4 -10.04 4.55 -14.15
CA ARG A 4 -11.28 4.96 -13.47
C ARG A 4 -11.46 6.48 -13.42
N GLY A 5 -11.15 7.15 -14.52
CA GLY A 5 -11.26 8.60 -14.65
C GLY A 5 -10.08 9.40 -14.10
N LEU A 6 -9.11 8.75 -13.46
CA LEU A 6 -7.89 9.40 -13.00
C LEU A 6 -6.85 9.43 -14.11
N LYS A 7 -6.22 10.58 -14.30
CA LYS A 7 -5.07 10.75 -15.17
C LYS A 7 -3.82 10.59 -14.32
N ILE A 8 -3.00 9.59 -14.63
CA ILE A 8 -1.82 9.27 -13.82
C ILE A 8 -0.56 9.47 -14.67
N LYS A 9 0.28 10.40 -14.25
CA LYS A 9 1.61 10.56 -14.84
C LYS A 9 2.51 9.47 -14.28
N LEU A 10 3.42 8.98 -15.12
CA LEU A 10 4.39 7.96 -14.78
C LEU A 10 5.79 8.55 -14.73
N HIS A 11 6.72 7.84 -14.11
CA HIS A 11 8.12 8.23 -14.03
C HIS A 11 9.00 6.97 -14.02
N PRO A 12 10.14 6.97 -14.74
CA PRO A 12 11.01 5.78 -14.82
C PRO A 12 11.51 5.26 -13.47
N GLN A 13 11.62 6.12 -12.46
CA GLN A 13 12.09 5.74 -11.13
C GLN A 13 10.98 5.51 -10.11
N VAL A 14 9.74 5.36 -10.58
CA VAL A 14 8.59 5.06 -9.73
C VAL A 14 7.84 3.88 -10.33
N TYR A 15 7.47 2.92 -9.46
CA TYR A 15 6.77 1.72 -9.90
C TYR A 15 5.49 2.07 -10.66
N GLU A 16 5.40 1.61 -11.90
CA GLU A 16 4.22 1.78 -12.73
C GLU A 16 3.09 0.88 -12.21
N PRO A 17 1.88 1.42 -12.03
CA PRO A 17 0.74 0.59 -11.64
C PRO A 17 0.58 -0.61 -12.57
N ALA A 18 0.44 -1.77 -11.97
CA ALA A 18 0.34 -3.04 -12.67
C ALA A 18 -0.77 -3.91 -12.04
N GLU A 19 -0.80 -5.18 -12.38
CA GLU A 19 -1.87 -6.10 -11.97
C GLU A 19 -2.08 -6.15 -10.46
N ASP A 20 -1.00 -6.10 -9.68
CA ASP A 20 -1.05 -6.06 -8.22
C ASP A 20 -1.77 -4.81 -7.70
N THR A 21 -1.43 -3.65 -8.29
CA THR A 21 -2.07 -2.37 -7.98
C THR A 21 -3.57 -2.42 -8.29
N PHE A 22 -3.92 -2.95 -9.45
CA PHE A 22 -5.31 -3.01 -9.89
C PHE A 22 -6.13 -4.01 -9.09
N LEU A 23 -5.52 -5.10 -8.65
CA LEU A 23 -6.18 -6.06 -7.77
C LEU A 23 -6.57 -5.39 -6.44
N LEU A 24 -5.68 -4.61 -5.86
CA LEU A 24 -5.99 -3.83 -4.66
C LEU A 24 -7.07 -2.79 -4.95
N ALA A 25 -6.91 -2.04 -6.05
CA ALA A 25 -7.86 -0.99 -6.44
C ALA A 25 -9.29 -1.51 -6.56
N GLU A 26 -9.46 -2.71 -7.11
CA GLU A 26 -10.78 -3.34 -7.30
C GLU A 26 -11.38 -3.88 -6.01
N ASN A 27 -10.59 -4.01 -4.96
CA ASN A 27 -10.99 -4.64 -3.70
C ASN A 27 -10.83 -3.73 -2.48
N LEU A 28 -10.65 -2.42 -2.69
CA LEU A 28 -10.51 -1.45 -1.61
C LEU A 28 -11.73 -1.42 -0.69
N ARG A 29 -11.48 -1.44 0.60
CA ARG A 29 -12.50 -1.40 1.65
C ARG A 29 -12.69 -0.01 2.27
N VAL A 30 -12.20 1.03 1.59
CA VAL A 30 -12.41 2.41 2.03
C VAL A 30 -13.90 2.76 2.03
N LYS A 31 -14.34 3.47 3.07
CA LYS A 31 -15.73 3.89 3.26
C LYS A 31 -15.82 5.41 3.25
N GLU A 32 -17.02 5.92 3.01
CA GLU A 32 -17.32 7.36 3.15
C GLU A 32 -16.90 7.87 4.52
N GLY A 33 -16.14 8.96 4.52
CA GLY A 33 -15.70 9.61 5.74
C GLY A 33 -14.46 9.01 6.41
N ASP A 34 -13.89 7.94 5.86
CA ASP A 34 -12.67 7.33 6.40
C ASP A 34 -11.48 8.29 6.33
N VAL A 35 -10.60 8.16 7.31
CA VAL A 35 -9.23 8.70 7.25
C VAL A 35 -8.32 7.55 6.87
N ALA A 36 -7.66 7.66 5.72
CA ALA A 36 -6.94 6.57 5.10
C ALA A 36 -5.44 6.83 5.01
N LEU A 37 -4.65 5.76 5.05
CA LEU A 37 -3.21 5.80 4.85
C LEU A 37 -2.82 4.80 3.76
N ASP A 38 -2.07 5.25 2.76
CA ASP A 38 -1.48 4.39 1.74
C ASP A 38 0.03 4.38 1.91
N VAL A 39 0.58 3.25 2.34
CA VAL A 39 2.02 3.06 2.54
C VAL A 39 2.65 2.52 1.27
N GLY A 40 3.74 3.14 0.82
CA GLY A 40 4.35 2.83 -0.46
C GLY A 40 3.48 3.32 -1.62
N THR A 41 3.08 4.58 -1.57
CA THR A 41 2.03 5.14 -2.45
C THR A 41 2.41 5.22 -3.93
N GLY A 42 3.71 5.21 -4.26
CA GLY A 42 4.18 5.25 -5.65
C GLY A 42 3.66 6.44 -6.42
N THR A 43 2.94 6.18 -7.51
CA THR A 43 2.30 7.23 -8.32
C THR A 43 1.18 7.95 -7.59
N GLY A 44 0.73 7.42 -6.45
CA GLY A 44 -0.40 7.92 -5.69
C GLY A 44 -1.75 7.35 -6.11
N ILE A 45 -1.79 6.42 -7.05
CA ILE A 45 -3.06 5.94 -7.64
C ILE A 45 -4.02 5.37 -6.58
N ILE A 46 -3.54 4.55 -5.63
CA ILE A 46 -4.41 3.98 -4.59
C ILE A 46 -4.92 5.07 -3.66
N ALA A 47 -4.04 5.97 -3.22
CA ALA A 47 -4.43 7.10 -2.38
C ALA A 47 -5.48 7.99 -3.06
N LEU A 48 -5.29 8.28 -4.35
CA LEU A 48 -6.23 9.09 -5.11
C LEU A 48 -7.58 8.40 -5.31
N LEU A 49 -7.58 7.07 -5.50
CA LEU A 49 -8.83 6.30 -5.55
C LEU A 49 -9.57 6.33 -4.22
N MET A 50 -8.85 6.17 -3.11
CA MET A 50 -9.45 6.25 -1.77
C MET A 50 -9.99 7.65 -1.48
N ALA A 51 -9.33 8.69 -1.96
CA ALA A 51 -9.75 10.08 -1.74
C ALA A 51 -11.14 10.39 -2.32
N LYS A 52 -11.64 9.58 -3.24
CA LYS A 52 -13.00 9.74 -3.78
C LYS A 52 -14.09 9.51 -2.73
N LYS A 53 -13.80 8.71 -1.69
CA LYS A 53 -14.73 8.40 -0.60
C LYS A 53 -14.25 8.90 0.75
N ALA A 54 -12.96 8.86 0.98
CA ALA A 54 -12.36 9.21 2.27
C ALA A 54 -12.53 10.71 2.58
N LYS A 55 -12.58 11.00 3.86
CA LYS A 55 -12.50 12.39 4.34
C LYS A 55 -11.12 12.97 4.06
N PHE A 56 -10.08 12.17 4.28
CA PHE A 56 -8.69 12.56 4.09
C PHE A 56 -7.82 11.31 3.85
N VAL A 57 -6.83 11.44 2.98
CA VAL A 57 -5.85 10.38 2.73
C VAL A 57 -4.45 10.91 2.91
N LEU A 58 -3.62 10.17 3.65
CA LEU A 58 -2.18 10.36 3.67
C LEU A 58 -1.54 9.25 2.84
N GLY A 59 -0.72 9.63 1.86
CA GLY A 59 0.12 8.69 1.12
C GLY A 59 1.57 8.90 1.50
N VAL A 60 2.29 7.84 1.78
CA VAL A 60 3.72 7.93 2.11
C VAL A 60 4.54 7.01 1.24
N ASP A 61 5.78 7.40 1.00
CA ASP A 61 6.74 6.61 0.24
C ASP A 61 8.16 6.97 0.67
N ILE A 62 9.03 5.98 0.72
CA ILE A 62 10.44 6.21 1.03
C ILE A 62 11.16 6.91 -0.14
N ASN A 63 10.65 6.73 -1.36
CA ASN A 63 11.22 7.32 -2.57
C ASN A 63 10.71 8.76 -2.75
N PRO A 64 11.58 9.78 -2.62
CA PRO A 64 11.15 11.18 -2.77
C PRO A 64 10.62 11.50 -4.16
N ILE A 65 11.06 10.78 -5.20
CA ILE A 65 10.56 10.95 -6.56
C ILE A 65 9.10 10.53 -6.65
N ALA A 66 8.73 9.44 -5.97
CA ALA A 66 7.36 8.98 -5.88
C ALA A 66 6.46 10.02 -5.19
N VAL A 67 6.93 10.59 -4.09
CA VAL A 67 6.19 11.62 -3.34
C VAL A 67 5.86 12.82 -4.24
N GLU A 68 6.85 13.31 -4.98
CA GLU A 68 6.67 14.43 -5.90
C GLU A 68 5.70 14.08 -7.04
N LEU A 69 5.85 12.89 -7.61
CA LEU A 69 4.97 12.40 -8.66
C LEU A 69 3.53 12.28 -8.18
N ALA A 70 3.32 11.72 -6.99
CA ALA A 70 1.99 11.58 -6.40
C ALA A 70 1.33 12.95 -6.17
N ARG A 71 2.10 13.93 -5.71
CA ARG A 71 1.62 15.32 -5.57
C ARG A 71 1.18 15.91 -6.91
N LYS A 72 1.96 15.69 -7.97
CA LYS A 72 1.60 16.11 -9.32
C LYS A 72 0.32 15.46 -9.79
N ASN A 73 0.16 14.16 -9.52
CA ASN A 73 -1.04 13.42 -9.91
C ASN A 73 -2.28 13.91 -9.14
N ALA A 74 -2.15 14.27 -7.88
CA ALA A 74 -3.24 14.88 -7.12
C ALA A 74 -3.69 16.20 -7.76
N ARG A 75 -2.74 17.07 -8.07
CA ARG A 75 -3.03 18.36 -8.73
C ARG A 75 -3.67 18.17 -10.10
N LEU A 76 -3.14 17.23 -10.88
CA LEU A 76 -3.65 16.93 -12.23
C LEU A 76 -5.13 16.52 -12.20
N ASN A 77 -5.58 15.87 -11.15
CA ASN A 77 -6.93 15.40 -11.00
C ASN A 77 -7.81 16.28 -10.10
N GLY A 78 -7.28 17.41 -9.64
CA GLY A 78 -8.03 18.33 -8.77
C GLY A 78 -8.41 17.74 -7.42
N ILE A 79 -7.66 16.77 -6.91
CA ILE A 79 -7.92 16.12 -5.63
C ILE A 79 -7.17 16.87 -4.54
N THR A 80 -7.90 17.39 -3.55
CA THR A 80 -7.37 18.28 -2.50
C THR A 80 -7.39 17.67 -1.10
N ASN A 81 -8.09 16.55 -0.90
CA ASN A 81 -8.20 15.88 0.38
C ASN A 81 -7.14 14.77 0.54
N VAL A 82 -5.97 14.99 -0.03
CA VAL A 82 -4.84 14.05 0.05
C VAL A 82 -3.57 14.82 0.34
N GLU A 83 -2.70 14.23 1.15
CA GLU A 83 -1.35 14.70 1.39
C GLU A 83 -0.37 13.58 1.09
N PHE A 84 0.79 13.92 0.53
CA PHE A 84 1.86 12.96 0.29
C PHE A 84 3.11 13.39 1.04
N ARG A 85 3.79 12.41 1.65
CA ARG A 85 4.93 12.67 2.53
C ARG A 85 5.99 11.59 2.35
N GLN A 86 7.26 11.98 2.38
CA GLN A 86 8.35 11.00 2.40
C GLN A 86 8.41 10.34 3.78
N SER A 87 8.47 9.02 3.81
CA SER A 87 8.54 8.25 5.06
C SER A 87 9.04 6.84 4.79
N ASP A 88 9.97 6.37 5.61
CA ASP A 88 10.33 4.95 5.65
C ASP A 88 9.26 4.25 6.51
N LEU A 89 8.29 3.63 5.84
CA LEU A 89 7.08 3.09 6.45
C LEU A 89 6.38 4.16 7.31
N PHE A 90 6.30 3.97 8.62
CA PHE A 90 5.57 4.86 9.53
C PHE A 90 6.43 5.95 10.18
N GLU A 91 7.70 6.07 9.83
CA GLU A 91 8.65 6.98 10.47
C GLU A 91 8.14 8.43 10.57
N ASN A 92 7.48 8.91 9.51
CA ASN A 92 6.92 10.26 9.45
C ASN A 92 5.38 10.26 9.43
N VAL A 93 4.76 9.22 9.98
CA VAL A 93 3.31 9.10 10.07
C VAL A 93 2.87 9.36 11.50
N GLU A 94 1.83 10.18 11.66
CA GLU A 94 1.22 10.48 12.95
C GLU A 94 -0.28 10.18 12.89
N GLY A 95 -0.84 9.82 14.03
CA GLY A 95 -2.28 9.59 14.18
C GLY A 95 -2.70 8.15 13.88
N GLU A 96 -4.00 7.96 13.81
CA GLU A 96 -4.60 6.66 13.56
C GLU A 96 -5.55 6.74 12.38
N PHE A 97 -5.67 5.62 11.66
CA PHE A 97 -6.39 5.56 10.40
C PHE A 97 -7.50 4.50 10.43
N ASP A 98 -8.58 4.75 9.70
CA ASP A 98 -9.67 3.80 9.52
C ASP A 98 -9.28 2.68 8.56
N ILE A 99 -8.44 2.99 7.58
CA ILE A 99 -7.91 2.01 6.63
C ILE A 99 -6.44 2.30 6.33
N ILE A 100 -5.64 1.24 6.31
CA ILE A 100 -4.24 1.28 5.89
C ILE A 100 -4.07 0.30 4.73
N THR A 101 -3.48 0.77 3.64
CA THR A 101 -3.16 -0.06 2.48
C THR A 101 -1.66 -0.14 2.26
N PHE A 102 -1.19 -1.30 1.84
CA PHE A 102 0.23 -1.53 1.55
C PHE A 102 0.40 -2.55 0.44
N ASN A 103 1.05 -2.15 -0.64
CA ASN A 103 1.51 -3.07 -1.68
C ASN A 103 2.97 -3.41 -1.36
N ALA A 104 3.19 -4.57 -0.75
CA ALA A 104 4.49 -4.94 -0.19
C ALA A 104 5.52 -5.24 -1.30
N PRO A 105 6.73 -4.66 -1.24
CA PRO A 105 7.83 -5.09 -2.10
C PRO A 105 8.25 -6.51 -1.73
N TYR A 106 8.62 -7.35 -2.71
CA TYR A 106 8.84 -8.77 -2.44
C TYR A 106 10.11 -9.37 -3.07
N LEU A 107 10.80 -8.66 -3.96
CA LEU A 107 12.02 -9.19 -4.54
C LEU A 107 13.16 -9.21 -3.51
N PRO A 108 13.92 -10.32 -3.41
CA PRO A 108 15.07 -10.34 -2.51
C PRO A 108 16.24 -9.51 -3.05
N GLY A 109 17.01 -8.92 -2.16
CA GLY A 109 18.20 -8.16 -2.53
C GLY A 109 18.31 -6.83 -1.79
N LYS A 110 19.13 -5.94 -2.38
CA LYS A 110 19.33 -4.57 -1.88
C LYS A 110 18.95 -3.58 -2.96
N PRO A 111 18.26 -2.48 -2.60
CA PRO A 111 17.93 -1.44 -3.58
C PRO A 111 19.21 -0.75 -4.09
N GLU A 112 19.30 -0.59 -5.41
CA GLU A 112 20.40 0.13 -6.07
C GLU A 112 19.91 1.45 -6.68
N GLU A 113 18.69 1.45 -7.20
CA GLU A 113 18.05 2.64 -7.78
C GLU A 113 16.77 2.98 -7.00
N PRO A 114 16.27 4.23 -7.11
CA PRO A 114 15.04 4.62 -6.40
C PRO A 114 13.84 3.69 -6.66
N ILE A 115 13.66 3.21 -7.89
CA ILE A 115 12.56 2.30 -8.22
C ILE A 115 12.64 0.98 -7.46
N ASP A 116 13.85 0.53 -7.12
CA ASP A 116 14.06 -0.72 -6.39
C ASP A 116 13.43 -0.69 -4.99
N LEU A 117 13.22 0.50 -4.43
CA LEU A 117 12.55 0.65 -3.15
C LEU A 117 11.10 0.14 -3.16
N ALA A 118 10.48 0.12 -4.35
CA ALA A 118 9.14 -0.44 -4.52
C ALA A 118 9.16 -1.95 -4.81
N LEU A 119 10.30 -2.49 -5.23
CA LEU A 119 10.42 -3.87 -5.71
C LEU A 119 11.13 -4.78 -4.71
N VAL A 120 12.14 -4.27 -4.01
CA VAL A 120 13.02 -5.06 -3.16
C VAL A 120 12.56 -5.02 -1.72
N GLY A 121 12.20 -6.17 -1.18
CA GLY A 121 11.68 -6.32 0.18
C GLY A 121 12.74 -6.64 1.23
N GLY A 122 14.03 -6.57 0.89
CA GLY A 122 15.14 -6.95 1.75
C GLY A 122 15.80 -8.24 1.30
N GLU A 123 16.77 -8.73 2.08
CA GLU A 123 17.59 -9.88 1.71
C GLU A 123 16.78 -11.15 1.39
N SER A 124 15.77 -11.45 2.20
CA SER A 124 14.86 -12.58 1.97
C SER A 124 13.62 -12.20 1.14
N GLY A 125 13.42 -10.92 0.88
CA GLY A 125 12.22 -10.40 0.25
C GLY A 125 11.09 -10.08 1.23
N ARG A 126 11.25 -10.38 2.53
CA ARG A 126 10.20 -10.22 3.55
C ARG A 126 10.45 -9.12 4.58
N GLU A 127 11.65 -8.60 4.69
CA GLU A 127 12.05 -7.72 5.79
C GLU A 127 11.18 -6.46 5.87
N VAL A 128 10.88 -5.84 4.73
CA VAL A 128 10.03 -4.64 4.69
C VAL A 128 8.61 -4.98 5.13
N LEU A 129 8.06 -6.09 4.60
CA LEU A 129 6.72 -6.56 4.99
C LEU A 129 6.65 -6.86 6.49
N ASP A 130 7.66 -7.52 7.04
CA ASP A 130 7.68 -7.86 8.46
C ASP A 130 7.76 -6.62 9.35
N ARG A 131 8.52 -5.61 8.94
CA ARG A 131 8.52 -4.31 9.62
C ARG A 131 7.15 -3.65 9.59
N PHE A 132 6.49 -3.68 8.43
CA PHE A 132 5.13 -3.15 8.31
C PHE A 132 4.18 -3.87 9.28
N LEU A 133 4.23 -5.20 9.32
CA LEU A 133 3.37 -6.00 10.19
C LEU A 133 3.59 -5.70 11.69
N GLU A 134 4.82 -5.38 12.08
CA GLU A 134 5.11 -4.99 13.45
C GLU A 134 4.54 -3.62 13.82
N GLU A 135 4.57 -2.68 12.89
CA GLU A 135 4.29 -1.27 13.17
C GLU A 135 2.84 -0.86 12.95
N PHE A 136 2.15 -1.40 11.94
CA PHE A 136 0.84 -0.88 11.53
C PHE A 136 -0.23 -0.90 12.64
N PRO A 137 -0.25 -1.84 13.60
CA PRO A 137 -1.27 -1.83 14.65
C PRO A 137 -1.30 -0.55 15.46
N ASN A 138 -0.17 0.13 15.61
CA ASN A 138 -0.08 1.40 16.36
C ASN A 138 -0.74 2.57 15.63
N TYR A 139 -1.02 2.41 14.35
CA TYR A 139 -1.58 3.46 13.49
C TYR A 139 -2.99 3.12 12.98
N LEU A 140 -3.52 1.97 13.39
CA LEU A 140 -4.85 1.52 12.99
C LEU A 140 -5.85 1.75 14.10
N LYS A 141 -6.94 2.46 13.80
CA LYS A 141 -8.06 2.64 14.73
C LYS A 141 -8.63 1.28 15.15
N GLU A 142 -9.31 1.25 16.28
CA GLU A 142 -9.89 0.04 16.87
C GLU A 142 -10.73 -0.77 15.86
N ASN A 143 -11.58 -0.11 15.11
CA ASN A 143 -12.43 -0.75 14.10
C ASN A 143 -11.87 -0.63 12.67
N GLY A 144 -10.58 -0.32 12.58
CA GLY A 144 -9.92 -0.11 11.30
C GLY A 144 -9.65 -1.41 10.54
N VAL A 145 -9.35 -1.26 9.27
CA VAL A 145 -9.02 -2.37 8.37
C VAL A 145 -7.66 -2.13 7.72
N VAL A 146 -6.86 -3.17 7.62
CA VAL A 146 -5.60 -3.15 6.87
C VAL A 146 -5.73 -4.06 5.66
N GLN A 147 -5.23 -3.60 4.51
CA GLN A 147 -5.20 -4.39 3.29
C GLN A 147 -3.77 -4.42 2.75
N ILE A 148 -3.27 -5.62 2.53
CA ILE A 148 -1.90 -5.88 2.10
C ILE A 148 -1.94 -6.66 0.80
N VAL A 149 -1.20 -6.18 -0.22
CA VAL A 149 -0.97 -6.95 -1.43
C VAL A 149 0.35 -7.70 -1.26
N GLN A 150 0.31 -9.00 -1.48
CA GLN A 150 1.48 -9.87 -1.30
C GLN A 150 1.55 -10.92 -2.41
N SER A 151 2.78 -11.26 -2.79
CA SER A 151 3.06 -12.39 -3.67
C SER A 151 3.23 -13.67 -2.85
N SER A 152 2.79 -14.80 -3.41
CA SER A 152 2.99 -16.12 -2.83
C SER A 152 4.46 -16.49 -2.64
N ILE A 153 5.36 -15.80 -3.34
CA ILE A 153 6.81 -16.01 -3.23
C ILE A 153 7.32 -15.71 -1.81
N THR A 154 6.68 -14.79 -1.09
CA THR A 154 7.17 -14.33 0.22
C THR A 154 6.46 -14.94 1.43
N GLY A 155 5.65 -15.99 1.22
CA GLY A 155 5.05 -16.72 2.33
C GLY A 155 3.77 -16.10 2.88
N ILE A 156 2.66 -16.34 2.18
CA ILE A 156 1.33 -15.86 2.59
C ILE A 156 0.93 -16.45 3.95
N GLU A 157 1.17 -17.75 4.15
CA GLU A 157 0.88 -18.45 5.42
C GLU A 157 1.55 -17.80 6.61
N GLU A 158 2.82 -17.41 6.46
CA GLU A 158 3.57 -16.73 7.52
C GLU A 158 2.96 -15.38 7.88
N THR A 159 2.51 -14.63 6.86
CA THR A 159 1.84 -13.35 7.08
C THR A 159 0.52 -13.54 7.83
N LEU A 160 -0.29 -14.52 7.43
CA LEU A 160 -1.56 -14.82 8.10
C LEU A 160 -1.33 -15.23 9.56
N LYS A 161 -0.30 -16.03 9.83
CA LYS A 161 0.06 -16.44 11.19
C LYS A 161 0.49 -15.24 12.06
N LYS A 162 1.30 -14.34 11.50
CA LYS A 162 1.73 -13.13 12.19
C LYS A 162 0.56 -12.21 12.52
N LEU A 163 -0.35 -12.03 11.59
CA LEU A 163 -1.56 -11.24 11.84
C LEU A 163 -2.42 -11.86 12.95
N LYS A 164 -2.62 -13.15 12.90
CA LYS A 164 -3.37 -13.86 13.94
C LYS A 164 -2.71 -13.72 15.31
N SER A 165 -1.39 -13.85 15.37
CA SER A 165 -0.64 -13.71 16.63
C SER A 165 -0.75 -12.32 17.25
N LYS A 166 -1.05 -11.31 16.45
CA LYS A 166 -1.26 -9.92 16.89
C LYS A 166 -2.72 -9.60 17.21
N GLY A 167 -3.60 -10.58 17.18
CA GLY A 167 -5.01 -10.42 17.51
C GLY A 167 -5.88 -9.98 16.32
N PHE A 168 -5.43 -10.21 15.10
CA PHE A 168 -6.19 -9.88 13.90
C PHE A 168 -6.87 -11.11 13.30
N VAL A 169 -8.06 -10.88 12.75
CA VAL A 169 -8.73 -11.84 11.86
C VAL A 169 -8.37 -11.41 10.45
N ALA A 170 -7.69 -12.28 9.72
CA ALA A 170 -7.21 -12.02 8.38
C ALA A 170 -7.72 -13.04 7.39
N GLU A 171 -8.08 -12.59 6.20
CA GLU A 171 -8.52 -13.45 5.12
C GLU A 171 -7.99 -12.95 3.77
N ILE A 172 -7.85 -13.87 2.82
CA ILE A 172 -7.55 -13.54 1.44
C ILE A 172 -8.86 -13.11 0.79
N THR A 173 -8.97 -11.82 0.44
CA THR A 173 -10.20 -11.27 -0.13
C THR A 173 -10.17 -11.16 -1.65
N ALA A 174 -8.98 -11.27 -2.25
CA ALA A 174 -8.81 -11.31 -3.70
C ALA A 174 -7.54 -12.06 -4.04
N LYS A 175 -7.53 -12.71 -5.21
CA LYS A 175 -6.40 -13.51 -5.68
C LYS A 175 -6.40 -13.54 -7.20
N GLU A 176 -5.21 -13.34 -7.78
CA GLU A 176 -4.96 -13.59 -9.20
C GLU A 176 -3.76 -14.51 -9.34
N ARG A 177 -3.88 -15.49 -10.24
CA ARG A 177 -2.81 -16.44 -10.52
C ARG A 177 -2.04 -16.00 -11.75
N TYR A 178 -0.73 -15.87 -11.60
CA TYR A 178 0.23 -15.63 -12.67
C TYR A 178 1.07 -16.88 -12.89
N PHE A 179 1.94 -16.84 -13.90
CA PHE A 179 2.67 -18.04 -14.36
C PHE A 179 3.46 -18.75 -13.25
N PHE A 180 4.11 -17.98 -12.34
CA PHE A 180 4.93 -18.55 -11.27
C PHE A 180 4.52 -18.12 -9.87
N GLU A 181 3.45 -17.34 -9.74
CA GLU A 181 3.05 -16.81 -8.45
C GLU A 181 1.58 -16.49 -8.39
N ASP A 182 1.06 -16.44 -7.19
CA ASP A 182 -0.25 -15.86 -6.90
C ASP A 182 -0.02 -14.47 -6.29
N ILE A 183 -0.82 -13.50 -6.72
CA ILE A 183 -0.90 -12.19 -6.06
C ILE A 183 -2.21 -12.19 -5.28
N VAL A 184 -2.13 -11.82 -4.00
CA VAL A 184 -3.30 -11.81 -3.13
C VAL A 184 -3.49 -10.47 -2.45
N VAL A 185 -4.73 -10.13 -2.14
CA VAL A 185 -5.07 -9.07 -1.20
C VAL A 185 -5.47 -9.74 0.11
N ILE A 186 -4.74 -9.44 1.16
CA ILE A 186 -5.06 -9.87 2.52
C ILE A 186 -5.76 -8.70 3.21
N THR A 187 -6.95 -8.94 3.72
CA THR A 187 -7.72 -7.96 4.48
C THR A 187 -7.84 -8.43 5.92
N ALA A 188 -7.48 -7.59 6.86
CA ALA A 188 -7.47 -7.94 8.27
C ALA A 188 -8.05 -6.83 9.14
N ARG A 189 -8.66 -7.23 10.26
CA ARG A 189 -9.17 -6.36 11.30
C ARG A 189 -9.00 -7.03 12.66
N ARG A 190 -9.07 -6.26 13.73
CA ARG A 190 -8.94 -6.84 15.08
C ARG A 190 -10.09 -7.81 15.36
N ALA A 191 -9.74 -8.89 16.03
CA ALA A 191 -10.71 -9.90 16.45
C ALA A 191 -11.70 -9.36 17.48
#